data_42d31f85a879a960cad83baf1bcf8c71
#
_entry.id   42d31f85a879a960cad83baf1bcf8c71
#
_cell.length_a   1.000
_cell.length_b   1.000
_cell.length_c   1.000
_cell.angle_alpha   90.00
_cell.angle_beta   90.00
_cell.angle_gamma   90.00
#
_symmetry.space_group_name_H-M   'P 1'
#
loop_
_entity.id
_entity.type
_entity.pdbx_description
1 polymer ?
#
loop_
_entity_poly.entity_id
_entity_poly.type
_entity_poly.pdbx_seq_one_letter_code
_entity_poly.pdbx_strand_id
1 'polypeptide(L)'
;MRNIILXIINLFFSFFXIAQNNLLTXLNEEKEPLYVSYFFKGTKIVNGQSVELPSXNVLKFNIQHRFGPLNSGLYNLYGLDYAQVRFSFEYGLKNWLAIGLGRSSVSKTIDGNIKLXXXRQTKVKNIFPITLVLNSAIYVNQYTHNERXSPYFLLTXQLIYTHQLLLARKINRNLTFQLTPTFXHFNLIDNXVNRNNDNYSIGIGGRQKITKRISINAETFXQAFXSLEXNVLSLGFDXETGGHIFQLHISNSPAMIEPSFITNTYGXFLEGXXYFGFNXSRVFNLKK
;
A
#
# COMPACT_ATOMS: atom_id res chain seq x y z
N MET A 1 -6.86 4.49 33.07
CA MET A 1 -7.04 3.86 31.74
C MET A 1 -8.52 3.76 31.36
N ARG A 2 -9.41 3.20 32.20
CA ARG A 2 -10.86 3.07 31.88
C ARG A 2 -11.52 4.41 31.53
N ASN A 3 -11.18 5.50 32.22
CA ASN A 3 -11.78 6.83 31.98
C ASN A 3 -11.25 7.51 30.70
N ILE A 4 -10.05 7.16 30.24
CA ILE A 4 -9.46 7.68 28.99
C ILE A 4 -10.11 6.98 27.80
N ILE A 5 -10.42 5.68 27.93
CA ILE A 5 -11.10 4.90 26.87
C ILE A 5 -12.54 5.43 26.71
N LEU A 6 -13.24 5.73 27.78
CA LEU A 6 -14.56 6.36 27.76
C LEU A 6 -14.55 7.74 27.09
N UNK A 7 -13.59 8.30 27.14
CA UNK A 7 -13.47 9.45 26.59
C UNK A 7 -13.31 9.44 25.20
N ILE A 8 -12.45 8.70 24.94
CA ILE A 8 -12.18 8.54 23.50
C ILE A 8 -13.47 8.06 22.79
N ILE A 9 -14.18 7.13 23.39
CA ILE A 9 -15.46 6.62 22.85
C ILE A 9 -16.48 7.76 22.76
N ASN A 10 -16.58 8.62 23.77
CA ASN A 10 -17.49 9.78 23.75
C ASN A 10 -17.06 10.82 22.70
N LEU A 11 -15.78 11.00 22.48
CA LEU A 11 -15.27 11.89 21.43
C LEU A 11 -15.67 11.39 20.03
N PHE A 12 -15.62 10.07 19.81
CA PHE A 12 -16.07 9.47 18.55
C PHE A 12 -17.59 9.59 18.35
N PHE A 13 -18.38 9.45 19.44
CA PHE A 13 -19.85 9.57 19.36
C PHE A 13 -20.31 11.03 19.12
N SER A 14 -19.58 12.04 19.60
CA SER A 14 -19.94 13.45 19.40
C SER A 14 -19.82 13.91 17.94
N PHE A 15 -19.04 13.19 17.12
CA PHE A 15 -19.00 13.48 15.69
C PHE A 15 -20.23 13.02 14.90
N PHE A 16 -21.06 12.17 15.48
CA PHE A 16 -22.30 11.72 14.86
C PHE A 16 -23.54 12.60 15.11
N UNK A 17 -23.33 13.38 15.81
CA UNK A 17 -24.41 14.13 16.16
C UNK A 17 -24.69 15.38 15.43
N ILE A 18 -23.96 15.76 14.64
CA ILE A 18 -24.14 17.01 13.90
C ILE A 18 -25.05 16.82 12.67
N ALA A 19 -25.60 15.64 12.50
CA ALA A 19 -26.29 15.25 11.27
C ALA A 19 -27.80 15.55 11.22
N GLN A 20 -28.38 16.29 12.19
CA GLN A 20 -29.86 16.41 12.26
C GLN A 20 -30.46 17.77 11.90
N ASN A 21 -29.68 18.71 11.37
CA ASN A 21 -30.27 20.04 11.08
C ASN A 21 -30.32 20.34 9.57
N ASN A 22 -31.11 19.57 8.81
CA ASN A 22 -31.61 20.06 7.51
C ASN A 22 -32.45 19.01 6.78
N LEU A 23 -33.48 18.47 7.47
CA LEU A 23 -34.42 17.58 6.78
C LEU A 23 -35.27 18.33 5.74
N LEU A 24 -35.39 19.66 5.84
CA LEU A 24 -36.15 20.49 4.87
C LEU A 24 -35.34 20.78 3.59
N THR A 25 -34.05 20.66 3.59
CA THR A 25 -33.25 20.72 2.39
C THR A 25 -33.16 19.38 1.57
N UNK A 26 -33.55 18.59 2.08
CA UNK A 26 -33.62 17.38 1.48
C UNK A 26 -34.61 17.25 0.42
N LEU A 27 -35.50 18.07 0.34
CA LEU A 27 -36.48 18.16 -0.71
C LEU A 27 -35.98 18.90 -1.96
N ASN A 28 -34.90 19.58 -1.85
CA ASN A 28 -34.14 20.05 -3.01
C ASN A 28 -33.21 18.92 -3.47
N GLU A 29 -33.40 18.45 -4.70
CA GLU A 29 -32.70 17.38 -5.37
C GLU A 29 -31.32 17.05 -4.77
N GLU A 30 -31.18 15.87 -4.19
CA GLU A 30 -29.88 15.34 -3.76
C GLU A 30 -28.97 15.19 -4.99
N LYS A 31 -28.28 16.26 -5.35
CA LYS A 31 -27.16 16.12 -6.29
C LYS A 31 -26.14 15.26 -5.57
N GLU A 32 -25.97 14.02 -6.06
CA GLU A 32 -24.93 13.14 -5.54
C GLU A 32 -23.62 13.94 -5.36
N PRO A 33 -22.98 13.82 -4.20
CA PRO A 33 -21.77 14.59 -3.97
C PRO A 33 -20.73 14.23 -5.03
N LEU A 34 -20.23 15.24 -5.72
CA LEU A 34 -19.20 15.08 -6.75
C LEU A 34 -17.89 14.68 -6.06
N TYR A 35 -17.58 13.40 -6.12
CA TYR A 35 -16.35 12.86 -5.52
C TYR A 35 -15.11 13.17 -6.37
N VAL A 36 -14.01 13.37 -5.71
CA VAL A 36 -12.69 13.46 -6.33
C VAL A 36 -12.26 12.04 -6.74
N SER A 37 -11.66 11.93 -7.91
CA SER A 37 -11.19 10.66 -8.47
C SER A 37 -9.75 10.79 -8.98
N TYR A 38 -9.13 9.65 -9.24
CA TYR A 38 -7.77 9.55 -9.82
C TYR A 38 -6.72 10.24 -8.95
N PHE A 39 -6.62 9.78 -7.69
CA PHE A 39 -5.55 10.20 -6.76
C PHE A 39 -4.20 9.72 -7.29
N PHE A 40 -4.13 8.43 -7.57
CA PHE A 40 -2.97 7.75 -8.14
C PHE A 40 -3.38 7.07 -9.45
N LYS A 41 -2.41 6.64 -10.25
CA LYS A 41 -2.68 5.87 -11.48
C LYS A 41 -3.10 4.44 -11.13
N GLY A 42 -2.44 3.84 -10.15
CA GLY A 42 -2.65 2.45 -9.75
C GLY A 42 -3.06 2.28 -8.31
N THR A 43 -3.33 1.04 -7.93
CA THR A 43 -3.67 0.64 -6.56
C THR A 43 -2.43 0.59 -5.63
N LYS A 44 -1.25 0.83 -6.20
CA LYS A 44 0.02 1.01 -5.49
C LYS A 44 0.61 2.37 -5.86
N ILE A 45 1.33 3.02 -4.92
CA ILE A 45 2.09 4.24 -5.20
C ILE A 45 3.37 3.86 -5.95
N VAL A 46 4.28 3.16 -5.28
CA VAL A 46 5.39 2.37 -5.88
C VAL A 46 5.31 0.97 -5.27
N ASN A 47 5.64 0.81 -3.99
CA ASN A 47 5.49 -0.41 -3.20
C ASN A 47 4.22 -0.38 -2.35
N GLY A 48 3.99 0.75 -1.68
CA GLY A 48 2.87 0.94 -0.75
C GLY A 48 1.52 1.03 -1.43
N GLN A 49 0.49 0.66 -0.69
CA GLN A 49 -0.91 0.73 -1.16
C GLN A 49 -1.31 2.19 -1.38
N SER A 50 -2.06 2.44 -2.42
CA SER A 50 -2.74 3.72 -2.63
C SER A 50 -4.22 3.60 -2.25
N VAL A 51 -4.91 4.75 -2.13
CA VAL A 51 -6.36 4.79 -1.87
C VAL A 51 -7.22 4.31 -3.04
N GLU A 52 -6.60 4.00 -4.19
CA GLU A 52 -7.35 3.50 -5.35
C GLU A 52 -7.77 2.04 -5.15
N LEU A 53 -9.01 1.73 -5.56
CA LEU A 53 -9.57 0.38 -5.59
C LEU A 53 -10.03 0.07 -7.02
N PRO A 54 -10.01 -1.21 -7.48
CA PRO A 54 -10.75 -1.60 -8.69
C PRO A 54 -12.24 -1.35 -8.50
N SER A 55 -12.88 -0.89 -9.55
CA SER A 55 -14.35 -0.67 -9.55
C SER A 55 -15.11 -2.01 -9.49
N UNK A 56 -16.23 -2.12 -9.20
CA UNK A 56 -17.02 -3.20 -9.13
C UNK A 56 -16.86 -4.02 -10.29
N ASN A 57 -16.73 -5.22 -10.22
CA ASN A 57 -16.58 -6.24 -11.25
C ASN A 57 -15.34 -6.09 -12.14
N VAL A 58 -14.37 -5.33 -11.69
CA VAL A 58 -13.08 -5.17 -12.38
C VAL A 58 -12.03 -6.02 -11.66
N LEU A 59 -11.35 -6.88 -12.42
CA LEU A 59 -10.18 -7.62 -12.00
C LEU A 59 -8.94 -6.85 -12.47
N LYS A 60 -8.03 -6.55 -11.57
CA LYS A 60 -6.74 -5.94 -11.87
C LYS A 60 -5.64 -6.95 -11.63
N PHE A 61 -4.83 -7.18 -12.65
CA PHE A 61 -3.61 -7.99 -12.56
C PHE A 61 -2.42 -7.05 -12.43
N ASN A 62 -1.53 -7.33 -11.49
CA ASN A 62 -0.29 -6.58 -11.29
C ASN A 62 0.91 -7.51 -11.35
N ILE A 63 1.93 -7.07 -12.06
CA ILE A 63 3.29 -7.65 -12.03
C ILE A 63 4.19 -6.58 -11.42
N GLN A 64 4.90 -6.93 -10.35
CA GLN A 64 5.95 -6.10 -9.79
C GLN A 64 7.27 -6.85 -9.97
N HIS A 65 8.27 -6.16 -10.49
CA HIS A 65 9.59 -6.74 -10.77
C HIS A 65 10.65 -5.83 -10.14
N ARG A 66 11.61 -6.45 -9.47
CA ARG A 66 12.73 -5.76 -8.88
C ARG A 66 14.03 -6.49 -9.26
N PHE A 67 14.97 -5.75 -9.79
CA PHE A 67 16.31 -6.24 -10.12
C PHE A 67 17.17 -6.29 -8.85
N GLY A 68 18.43 -6.70 -8.98
CA GLY A 68 19.41 -6.67 -7.91
C GLY A 68 19.93 -5.24 -7.64
N PRO A 69 20.89 -5.11 -6.71
CA PRO A 69 21.39 -3.77 -6.36
C PRO A 69 22.24 -3.17 -7.47
N LEU A 70 22.01 -1.89 -7.77
CA LEU A 70 22.73 -1.17 -8.84
C LEU A 70 24.24 -1.08 -8.59
N ASN A 71 24.65 -1.08 -7.30
CA ASN A 71 26.06 -1.05 -6.92
C ASN A 71 26.77 -2.41 -6.98
N SER A 72 26.14 -3.45 -7.55
CA SER A 72 26.76 -4.78 -7.72
C SER A 72 27.80 -4.84 -8.84
N GLY A 73 27.96 -3.74 -9.56
CA GLY A 73 29.02 -3.57 -10.57
C GLY A 73 28.71 -4.23 -11.91
N LEU A 74 29.63 -4.03 -12.85
CA LEU A 74 29.49 -4.47 -14.24
C LEU A 74 29.41 -6.01 -14.36
N TYR A 75 30.08 -6.77 -13.49
CA TYR A 75 30.03 -8.23 -13.50
C TYR A 75 28.59 -8.78 -13.35
N ASN A 76 27.78 -8.16 -12.52
CA ASN A 76 26.38 -8.53 -12.34
C ASN A 76 25.44 -7.64 -13.19
N LEU A 77 25.98 -7.00 -14.22
CA LEU A 77 25.26 -6.05 -15.09
C LEU A 77 24.43 -5.04 -14.27
N TYR A 78 25.09 -4.47 -13.22
CA TYR A 78 24.45 -3.49 -12.31
C TYR A 78 23.14 -4.02 -11.69
N GLY A 79 23.13 -5.32 -11.36
CA GLY A 79 22.00 -5.98 -10.73
C GLY A 79 20.98 -6.59 -11.69
N LEU A 80 21.09 -6.36 -13.00
CA LEU A 80 20.10 -6.85 -13.96
C LEU A 80 20.06 -8.38 -14.06
N ASP A 81 21.13 -9.08 -13.63
CA ASP A 81 21.18 -10.56 -13.60
C ASP A 81 20.26 -11.18 -12.54
N TYR A 82 19.78 -10.40 -11.58
CA TYR A 82 18.93 -10.88 -10.49
C TYR A 82 17.51 -10.38 -10.70
N ALA A 83 16.54 -11.21 -10.33
CA ALA A 83 15.14 -10.86 -10.46
C ALA A 83 14.33 -11.32 -9.25
N GLN A 84 13.58 -10.42 -8.69
CA GLN A 84 12.53 -10.72 -7.74
C GLN A 84 11.20 -10.27 -8.36
N VAL A 85 10.18 -11.11 -8.23
CA VAL A 85 8.90 -10.89 -8.89
C VAL A 85 7.77 -11.06 -7.88
N ARG A 86 6.75 -10.23 -8.01
CA ARG A 86 5.49 -10.42 -7.31
C ARG A 86 4.34 -10.31 -8.31
N PHE A 87 3.48 -11.31 -8.31
CA PHE A 87 2.22 -11.30 -9.04
C PHE A 87 1.08 -11.08 -8.06
N SER A 88 0.10 -10.26 -8.46
CA SER A 88 -1.10 -10.10 -7.64
C SER A 88 -2.33 -9.83 -8.50
N PHE A 89 -3.48 -10.25 -7.97
CA PHE A 89 -4.80 -9.97 -8.49
C PHE A 89 -5.55 -9.16 -7.44
N GLU A 90 -6.26 -8.14 -7.89
CA GLU A 90 -7.15 -7.33 -7.03
C GLU A 90 -8.51 -7.28 -7.71
N TYR A 91 -9.58 -7.61 -7.00
CA TYR A 91 -10.93 -7.66 -7.54
C TYR A 91 -11.84 -6.71 -6.77
N GLY A 92 -12.53 -5.84 -7.51
CA GLY A 92 -13.54 -4.94 -6.94
C GLY A 92 -14.87 -5.66 -6.74
N LEU A 93 -15.17 -6.00 -5.50
CA LEU A 93 -16.47 -6.58 -5.11
C LEU A 93 -17.58 -5.51 -5.17
N LYS A 94 -17.25 -4.31 -4.76
CA LYS A 94 -18.08 -3.09 -4.81
C LYS A 94 -17.14 -1.90 -5.10
N ASN A 95 -17.71 -0.76 -5.42
CA ASN A 95 -16.90 0.46 -5.62
C ASN A 95 -16.19 0.94 -4.33
N TRP A 96 -16.59 0.39 -3.18
CA TRP A 96 -16.01 0.71 -1.88
C TRP A 96 -15.29 -0.49 -1.24
N LEU A 97 -15.31 -1.69 -1.88
CA LEU A 97 -14.75 -2.91 -1.30
C LEU A 97 -13.98 -3.68 -2.39
N ALA A 98 -12.73 -3.99 -2.11
CA ALA A 98 -11.89 -4.82 -2.97
C ALA A 98 -11.14 -5.86 -2.14
N ILE A 99 -10.86 -7.01 -2.77
CA ILE A 99 -10.03 -8.07 -2.21
C ILE A 99 -8.83 -8.27 -3.13
N GLY A 100 -7.73 -8.75 -2.56
CA GLY A 100 -6.54 -9.04 -3.34
C GLY A 100 -5.86 -10.33 -2.89
N LEU A 101 -5.16 -10.96 -3.82
CA LEU A 101 -4.29 -12.11 -3.59
C LEU A 101 -2.97 -11.88 -4.30
N GLY A 102 -1.87 -12.23 -3.65
CA GLY A 102 -0.56 -12.04 -4.22
C GLY A 102 0.41 -13.16 -3.91
N ARG A 103 1.47 -13.24 -4.70
CA ARG A 103 2.57 -14.18 -4.53
C ARG A 103 3.88 -13.48 -4.84
N SER A 104 4.77 -13.42 -3.85
CA SER A 104 6.11 -12.85 -4.00
C SER A 104 7.16 -13.95 -4.05
N SER A 105 8.21 -13.75 -4.86
CA SER A 105 9.38 -14.64 -4.86
C SER A 105 10.19 -14.48 -3.56
N VAL A 106 10.15 -13.30 -2.94
CA VAL A 106 10.82 -13.03 -1.66
C VAL A 106 10.15 -13.87 -0.58
N SER A 107 10.92 -14.70 0.11
CA SER A 107 10.45 -15.65 1.14
C SER A 107 9.29 -16.54 0.67
N LYS A 108 9.10 -16.67 -0.64
CA LYS A 108 7.97 -17.43 -1.25
C LYS A 108 6.62 -17.04 -0.66
N THR A 109 6.45 -15.78 -0.26
CA THR A 109 5.28 -15.28 0.49
C THR A 109 4.03 -15.29 -0.39
N ILE A 110 2.92 -15.80 0.17
CA ILE A 110 1.57 -15.65 -0.37
C ILE A 110 0.85 -14.63 0.53
N ASP A 111 0.08 -13.73 -0.07
CA ASP A 111 -0.63 -12.72 0.70
C ASP A 111 -2.07 -12.57 0.21
N GLY A 112 -2.92 -12.19 1.15
CA GLY A 112 -4.29 -11.77 0.86
C GLY A 112 -4.60 -10.46 1.55
N ASN A 113 -5.37 -9.59 0.89
CA ASN A 113 -5.76 -8.32 1.50
C ASN A 113 -7.20 -7.94 1.17
N ILE A 114 -7.73 -7.07 2.02
CA ILE A 114 -9.05 -6.45 1.88
C ILE A 114 -8.87 -4.95 1.98
N LYS A 115 -9.43 -4.18 1.03
CA LYS A 115 -9.49 -2.72 1.04
C LYS A 115 -10.94 -2.25 1.17
N LEU A 116 -11.16 -1.26 2.06
CA LEU A 116 -12.48 -0.72 2.37
C LEU A 116 -12.48 0.80 2.30
N UNK A 117 -13.08 1.48 1.45
CA UNK A 117 -13.16 2.86 1.31
C UNK A 117 -14.10 3.36 2.30
N UNK A 118 -13.76 4.11 3.14
CA UNK A 118 -14.49 4.65 4.17
C UNK A 118 -15.01 5.99 3.88
N UNK A 119 -14.23 6.94 3.41
CA UNK A 119 -14.65 8.21 3.06
C UNK A 119 -14.12 8.53 1.75
N ARG A 120 -14.76 9.46 1.03
CA ARG A 120 -14.26 9.96 -0.24
C ARG A 120 -14.17 11.49 -0.22
N GLN A 121 -13.05 12.02 -0.65
CA GLN A 121 -12.89 13.47 -0.80
C GLN A 121 -13.93 14.01 -1.77
N THR A 122 -14.64 15.07 -1.37
CA THR A 122 -15.65 15.72 -2.22
C THR A 122 -15.03 16.94 -2.93
N LYS A 123 -15.59 17.29 -4.09
CA LYS A 123 -15.19 18.50 -4.85
C LYS A 123 -15.77 19.76 -4.19
N VAL A 124 -16.89 19.63 -3.53
CA VAL A 124 -17.54 20.75 -2.81
C VAL A 124 -16.81 20.95 -1.48
N LYS A 125 -16.44 22.18 -1.20
CA LYS A 125 -15.75 22.54 0.04
C LYS A 125 -16.60 22.14 1.27
N ASN A 126 -15.93 21.60 2.26
CA ASN A 126 -16.43 21.40 3.63
C ASN A 126 -17.31 20.18 3.92
N ILE A 127 -17.39 19.18 3.03
CA ILE A 127 -18.02 17.89 3.39
C ILE A 127 -16.94 16.90 3.84
N PHE A 128 -16.12 16.41 2.90
CA PHE A 128 -15.01 15.51 3.22
C PHE A 128 -13.73 15.99 2.51
N PRO A 129 -12.73 16.49 3.27
CA PRO A 129 -11.51 17.03 2.66
C PRO A 129 -10.49 15.96 2.26
N ILE A 130 -10.68 14.71 2.66
CA ILE A 130 -9.73 13.60 2.40
C ILE A 130 -10.50 12.35 1.98
N THR A 131 -9.80 11.43 1.34
CA THR A 131 -10.26 10.05 1.12
C THR A 131 -9.59 9.15 2.16
N LEU A 132 -10.39 8.28 2.77
CA LEU A 132 -9.96 7.33 3.78
C LEU A 132 -10.25 5.91 3.30
N VAL A 133 -9.21 5.07 3.29
CA VAL A 133 -9.32 3.65 2.97
C VAL A 133 -8.62 2.83 4.07
N LEU A 134 -9.27 1.79 4.52
CA LEU A 134 -8.66 0.76 5.38
C LEU A 134 -8.12 -0.36 4.49
N ASN A 135 -6.88 -0.78 4.73
CA ASN A 135 -6.29 -1.96 4.10
C ASN A 135 -5.83 -2.91 5.19
N SER A 136 -6.31 -4.15 5.14
CA SER A 136 -5.90 -5.21 6.07
C SER A 136 -5.38 -6.38 5.26
N ALA A 137 -4.20 -6.88 5.60
CA ALA A 137 -3.54 -7.94 4.86
C ALA A 137 -2.95 -9.00 5.78
N ILE A 138 -2.96 -10.23 5.29
CA ILE A 138 -2.30 -11.38 5.89
C ILE A 138 -1.26 -11.90 4.91
N TYR A 139 -0.09 -12.26 5.41
CA TYR A 139 1.02 -12.81 4.64
C TYR A 139 1.42 -14.14 5.25
N VAL A 140 1.73 -15.10 4.38
CA VAL A 140 2.16 -16.44 4.77
C VAL A 140 3.51 -16.69 4.11
N ASN A 141 4.58 -16.67 4.89
CA ASN A 141 5.91 -17.05 4.42
C ASN A 141 5.96 -18.56 4.25
N GLN A 142 6.44 -19.04 3.11
CA GLN A 142 6.49 -20.46 2.83
C GLN A 142 7.86 -21.03 3.18
N TYR A 143 7.87 -21.98 4.08
CA TYR A 143 9.06 -22.75 4.46
C TYR A 143 9.28 -23.92 3.49
N THR A 144 10.51 -24.36 3.37
CA THR A 144 10.89 -25.52 2.58
C THR A 144 10.30 -26.80 3.19
N HIS A 145 10.30 -27.88 2.42
CA HIS A 145 9.84 -29.20 2.88
C HIS A 145 10.58 -29.66 4.14
N ASN A 146 11.91 -29.49 4.16
CA ASN A 146 12.75 -29.91 5.30
C ASN A 146 12.41 -29.11 6.58
N GLU A 147 12.13 -27.84 6.46
CA GLU A 147 11.70 -27.00 7.60
C GLU A 147 10.35 -27.44 8.15
N ARG A 148 9.46 -27.82 7.28
CA ARG A 148 8.13 -28.34 7.66
C ARG A 148 8.19 -29.70 8.32
N UNK A 149 9.07 -30.29 8.12
CA UNK A 149 9.26 -31.49 8.65
C UNK A 149 9.77 -31.49 9.99
N SER A 150 10.02 -30.35 10.51
CA SER A 150 10.40 -30.22 11.93
C SER A 150 9.21 -30.50 12.85
N PRO A 151 9.43 -31.25 13.95
CA PRO A 151 8.35 -31.46 14.94
C PRO A 151 7.92 -30.17 15.65
N TYR A 152 8.70 -29.10 15.56
CA TYR A 152 8.40 -27.79 16.14
C TYR A 152 7.73 -26.84 15.15
N PHE A 153 7.48 -27.29 13.92
CA PHE A 153 6.84 -26.46 12.91
C PHE A 153 5.38 -26.16 13.24
N LEU A 154 5.03 -24.91 13.32
CA LEU A 154 3.65 -24.43 13.49
C LEU A 154 3.29 -23.54 12.30
N LEU A 155 2.16 -23.80 11.69
CA LEU A 155 1.66 -22.97 10.57
C LEU A 155 1.54 -21.49 10.96
N THR A 156 1.16 -21.25 12.19
CA THR A 156 1.05 -19.90 12.77
C THR A 156 2.35 -19.09 12.78
N UNK A 157 3.36 -19.65 12.80
CA UNK A 157 4.53 -19.05 12.79
C UNK A 157 4.91 -18.39 11.55
N GLN A 158 4.22 -18.77 10.52
CA GLN A 158 4.42 -18.21 9.19
C GLN A 158 3.60 -16.94 8.95
N LEU A 159 2.68 -16.64 9.83
CA LEU A 159 1.70 -15.58 9.61
C LEU A 159 2.24 -14.21 10.02
N ILE A 160 2.00 -13.23 9.14
CA ILE A 160 2.29 -11.82 9.38
C ILE A 160 1.02 -11.04 9.03
N TYR A 161 0.70 -10.04 9.80
CA TYR A 161 -0.48 -9.21 9.60
C TYR A 161 -0.06 -7.75 9.39
N THR A 162 -0.75 -7.06 8.49
CA THR A 162 -0.55 -5.62 8.29
C THR A 162 -1.90 -4.93 8.24
N HIS A 163 -2.05 -3.88 9.02
CA HIS A 163 -3.23 -3.02 9.01
C HIS A 163 -2.80 -1.60 8.70
N GLN A 164 -3.42 -0.99 7.72
CA GLN A 164 -3.05 0.33 7.21
C GLN A 164 -4.28 1.23 7.11
N LEU A 165 -4.09 2.48 7.49
CA LEU A 165 -5.05 3.55 7.28
C LEU A 165 -4.50 4.44 6.16
N LEU A 166 -5.12 4.43 4.99
CA LEU A 166 -4.69 5.19 3.83
C LEU A 166 -5.49 6.51 3.80
N LEU A 167 -4.80 7.62 4.06
CA LEU A 167 -5.38 8.96 4.17
C LEU A 167 -4.85 9.80 3.00
N ALA A 168 -5.64 9.97 1.95
CA ALA A 168 -5.19 10.71 0.76
C ALA A 168 -5.96 12.00 0.58
N ARG A 169 -5.24 13.03 0.12
CA ARG A 169 -5.81 14.30 -0.29
C ARG A 169 -5.25 14.70 -1.65
N LYS A 170 -6.15 14.93 -2.59
CA LYS A 170 -5.81 15.54 -3.86
C LYS A 170 -5.88 17.05 -3.64
N ILE A 171 -4.72 17.70 -3.60
CA ILE A 171 -4.55 19.12 -3.29
C ILE A 171 -5.07 19.96 -4.45
N ASN A 172 -4.71 19.56 -5.67
CA ASN A 172 -5.13 20.19 -6.89
C ASN A 172 -5.19 19.15 -8.03
N ARG A 173 -5.39 19.60 -9.26
CA ARG A 173 -5.51 18.75 -10.44
C ARG A 173 -4.29 17.85 -10.67
N ASN A 174 -3.11 18.26 -10.20
CA ASN A 174 -1.83 17.60 -10.51
C ASN A 174 -1.16 16.95 -9.31
N LEU A 175 -1.48 17.39 -8.08
CA LEU A 175 -0.76 17.00 -6.87
C LEU A 175 -1.67 16.26 -5.90
N THR A 176 -1.21 15.08 -5.48
CA THR A 176 -1.85 14.23 -4.47
C THR A 176 -0.83 13.85 -3.40
N PHE A 177 -1.26 13.86 -2.14
CA PHE A 177 -0.50 13.33 -1.01
C PHE A 177 -1.30 12.24 -0.31
N GLN A 178 -0.58 11.29 0.28
CA GLN A 178 -1.15 10.21 1.09
C GLN A 178 -0.28 9.98 2.32
N LEU A 179 -0.93 9.84 3.48
CA LEU A 179 -0.33 9.34 4.72
C LEU A 179 -0.84 7.92 4.94
N THR A 180 0.05 7.07 5.45
CA THR A 180 -0.27 5.65 5.64
C THR A 180 0.25 5.17 7.01
N PRO A 181 -0.42 5.54 8.13
CA PRO A 181 -0.16 4.85 9.39
C PRO A 181 -0.33 3.35 9.20
N THR A 182 0.68 2.58 9.63
CA THR A 182 0.77 1.15 9.41
C THR A 182 1.16 0.45 10.71
N PHE A 183 0.44 -0.62 10.99
CA PHE A 183 0.75 -1.57 12.04
C PHE A 183 1.11 -2.91 11.42
N UNK A 184 2.26 -3.73 11.68
CA UNK A 184 2.68 -4.89 11.22
C UNK A 184 2.85 -5.79 12.34
N HIS A 185 2.31 -6.88 12.44
CA HIS A 185 2.48 -7.90 13.48
C HIS A 185 3.11 -9.17 12.89
N PHE A 186 4.21 -9.65 13.51
CA PHE A 186 4.86 -10.92 13.16
C PHE A 186 4.56 -11.93 14.26
N ASN A 187 3.94 -13.07 13.93
CA ASN A 187 3.71 -14.13 14.89
C ASN A 187 5.03 -14.76 15.37
N LEU A 188 6.03 -14.82 14.49
CA LEU A 188 7.35 -15.33 14.83
C LEU A 188 8.41 -14.34 14.34
N ILE A 189 9.34 -13.98 15.20
CA ILE A 189 10.55 -13.20 14.88
C ILE A 189 11.79 -14.05 15.15
N ASP A 190 12.83 -13.83 14.39
CA ASP A 190 14.15 -14.38 14.65
C ASP A 190 14.83 -13.54 15.73
N ASN A 191 15.24 -14.15 16.82
CA ASN A 191 15.96 -13.47 17.93
C ASN A 191 17.28 -12.82 17.52
N UNK A 192 17.62 -13.22 16.47
CA UNK A 192 18.74 -12.72 15.93
C UNK A 192 18.62 -11.42 15.36
N VAL A 193 17.47 -11.14 15.00
CA VAL A 193 17.12 -9.84 14.44
C VAL A 193 16.54 -8.98 15.58
N ASN A 194 17.07 -7.80 15.78
CA ASN A 194 16.59 -6.88 16.83
C ASN A 194 15.28 -6.20 16.38
N ARG A 195 14.21 -6.98 16.41
CA ARG A 195 12.87 -6.57 15.96
C ARG A 195 11.83 -7.02 16.98
N ASN A 196 10.79 -6.21 17.15
CA ASN A 196 9.61 -6.58 17.94
C ASN A 196 8.59 -7.32 17.06
N ASN A 197 7.73 -8.12 17.69
CA ASN A 197 6.55 -8.69 17.00
C ASN A 197 5.67 -7.56 16.44
N ASP A 198 5.47 -6.50 17.21
CA ASP A 198 4.65 -5.36 16.87
C ASP A 198 5.51 -4.21 16.37
N ASN A 199 5.27 -3.76 15.13
CA ASN A 199 6.01 -2.70 14.47
C ASN A 199 5.05 -1.63 13.97
N TYR A 200 5.41 -0.38 14.12
CA TYR A 200 4.61 0.77 13.72
C TYR A 200 5.41 1.62 12.73
N SER A 201 4.74 2.09 11.70
CA SER A 201 5.36 3.01 10.74
C SER A 201 4.35 4.02 10.21
N ILE A 202 4.86 5.12 9.68
CA ILE A 202 4.06 6.11 8.96
C ILE A 202 4.60 6.23 7.55
N GLY A 203 3.80 5.81 6.58
CA GLY A 203 4.07 6.01 5.17
C GLY A 203 3.70 7.42 4.74
N ILE A 204 4.54 8.04 3.95
CA ILE A 204 4.28 9.32 3.29
C ILE A 204 4.46 9.08 1.80
N GLY A 205 3.42 9.31 1.02
CA GLY A 205 3.47 9.13 -0.43
C GLY A 205 2.87 10.31 -1.16
N GLY A 206 3.33 10.51 -2.38
CA GLY A 206 2.81 11.58 -3.20
C GLY A 206 2.90 11.26 -4.69
N ARG A 207 2.06 11.96 -5.43
CA ARG A 207 2.04 11.89 -6.89
C ARG A 207 1.97 13.30 -7.46
N GLN A 208 2.88 13.58 -8.39
CA GLN A 208 2.86 14.79 -9.23
C GLN A 208 2.54 14.37 -10.67
N LYS A 209 1.39 14.79 -11.17
CA LYS A 209 1.00 14.59 -12.55
C LYS A 209 1.78 15.58 -13.43
N ILE A 210 2.45 15.09 -14.46
CA ILE A 210 3.23 15.90 -15.43
C ILE A 210 2.40 16.14 -16.68
N THR A 211 1.85 15.05 -17.26
CA THR A 211 0.94 15.11 -18.41
C THR A 211 -0.32 14.29 -18.11
N LYS A 212 -1.23 14.20 -19.08
CA LYS A 212 -2.41 13.31 -18.94
C LYS A 212 -2.01 11.86 -18.71
N ARG A 213 -0.90 11.41 -19.30
CA ARG A 213 -0.44 10.01 -19.26
C ARG A 213 0.72 9.78 -18.29
N ILE A 214 1.46 10.82 -17.90
CA ILE A 214 2.71 10.70 -17.15
C ILE A 214 2.55 11.29 -15.75
N SER A 215 3.04 10.60 -14.74
CA SER A 215 3.19 11.13 -13.38
C SER A 215 4.46 10.62 -12.72
N ILE A 216 4.94 11.37 -11.76
CA ILE A 216 6.05 11.01 -10.87
C ILE A 216 5.43 10.71 -9.50
N ASN A 217 5.90 9.64 -8.89
CA ASN A 217 5.48 9.22 -7.56
C ASN A 217 6.70 9.13 -6.65
N ALA A 218 6.50 9.42 -5.38
CA ALA A 218 7.51 9.22 -4.34
C ALA A 218 6.84 8.66 -3.10
N GLU A 219 7.54 7.79 -2.36
CA GLU A 219 7.04 7.28 -1.09
C GLU A 219 8.19 6.93 -0.17
N THR A 220 7.94 7.05 1.15
CA THR A 220 8.83 6.59 2.20
C THR A 220 7.99 6.07 3.37
N PHE A 221 8.58 5.19 4.16
CA PHE A 221 7.93 4.70 5.37
C PHE A 221 8.89 4.86 6.54
N UNK A 222 8.65 5.53 7.27
CA UNK A 222 9.28 5.83 8.37
C UNK A 222 8.84 4.95 9.46
N GLN A 223 9.74 4.32 10.11
CA GLN A 223 9.46 3.46 11.27
C GLN A 223 9.38 4.28 12.56
N ALA A 224 8.45 3.91 13.45
CA ALA A 224 8.18 4.69 14.68
C ALA A 224 9.25 4.49 15.75
N PHE A 225 9.99 3.41 15.69
CA PHE A 225 11.05 3.10 16.65
C PHE A 225 12.35 2.79 15.93
N UNK A 226 13.29 3.23 16.22
CA UNK A 226 14.49 3.14 15.66
C UNK A 226 14.88 1.74 15.47
N SER A 227 14.98 1.52 14.48
CA SER A 227 15.57 0.25 14.08
C SER A 227 16.95 0.49 13.46
N LEU A 228 17.77 -0.53 13.43
CA LEU A 228 19.08 -0.48 12.76
C LEU A 228 18.92 -0.45 11.23
N GLU A 229 17.73 -0.64 10.79
CA GLU A 229 17.39 -0.68 9.37
C GLU A 229 17.00 0.71 8.81
N UNK A 230 17.24 0.89 7.64
CA UNK A 230 16.92 2.09 7.00
C UNK A 230 15.46 2.16 6.67
N ASN A 231 15.04 3.38 6.54
CA ASN A 231 13.70 3.62 6.04
C ASN A 231 13.65 3.42 4.53
N VAL A 232 12.59 2.81 4.05
CA VAL A 232 12.43 2.62 2.61
C VAL A 232 12.11 3.95 1.95
N LEU A 233 12.77 4.21 0.82
CA LEU A 233 12.50 5.35 -0.06
C LEU A 233 12.37 4.82 -1.48
N SER A 234 11.30 5.22 -2.17
CA SER A 234 11.05 4.78 -3.54
C SER A 234 10.59 5.96 -4.40
N LEU A 235 11.09 6.01 -5.62
CA LEU A 235 10.72 7.01 -6.63
C LEU A 235 10.23 6.26 -7.88
N GLY A 236 9.07 6.66 -8.40
CA GLY A 236 8.44 6.02 -9.55
C GLY A 236 8.04 6.99 -10.65
N PHE A 237 8.02 6.50 -11.87
CA PHE A 237 7.61 7.23 -13.07
C PHE A 237 6.57 6.36 -13.78
N ASP A 238 5.33 6.87 -13.86
CA ASP A 238 4.21 6.14 -14.46
C ASP A 238 3.97 6.59 -15.90
N UNK A 239 3.67 5.58 -16.72
CA UNK A 239 3.25 5.74 -17.98
C UNK A 239 2.00 5.01 -18.18
N GLU A 240 0.92 5.68 -18.51
CA GLU A 240 -0.40 5.09 -18.75
C GLU A 240 -0.71 5.00 -20.24
N THR A 241 -1.03 3.79 -20.72
CA THR A 241 -1.35 3.53 -22.13
C THR A 241 -2.57 2.60 -22.22
N GLY A 242 -3.74 3.10 -22.60
CA GLY A 242 -4.91 2.31 -22.99
C GLY A 242 -5.28 1.13 -22.07
N GLY A 243 -5.41 1.37 -20.74
CA GLY A 243 -5.79 0.32 -19.79
C GLY A 243 -4.60 -0.41 -19.14
N HIS A 244 -3.38 -0.05 -19.52
CA HIS A 244 -2.16 -0.51 -18.88
C HIS A 244 -1.50 0.66 -18.15
N ILE A 245 -0.91 0.36 -17.02
CA ILE A 245 -0.05 1.30 -16.30
C ILE A 245 1.33 0.64 -16.18
N PHE A 246 2.31 1.30 -16.75
CA PHE A 246 3.73 0.96 -16.61
C PHE A 246 4.34 1.94 -15.63
N GLN A 247 5.10 1.44 -14.69
CA GLN A 247 5.83 2.25 -13.75
C GLN A 247 7.29 1.78 -13.73
N LEU A 248 8.21 2.66 -14.06
CA LEU A 248 9.64 2.46 -13.80
C LEU A 248 9.95 3.07 -12.44
N HIS A 249 10.79 2.43 -11.66
CA HIS A 249 11.08 2.95 -10.33
C HIS A 249 12.44 2.51 -9.82
N ILE A 250 12.91 3.26 -8.82
CA ILE A 250 14.07 2.90 -7.99
C ILE A 250 13.63 2.90 -6.53
N SER A 251 14.20 1.99 -5.75
CA SER A 251 13.92 1.86 -4.33
C SER A 251 15.17 1.34 -3.62
N ASN A 252 15.36 1.69 -2.36
CA ASN A 252 16.43 1.10 -1.55
C ASN A 252 16.03 -0.24 -0.91
N SER A 253 14.83 -0.74 -1.22
CA SER A 253 14.37 -2.06 -0.77
C SER A 253 14.18 -2.99 -1.96
N PRO A 254 14.70 -4.24 -1.91
CA PRO A 254 14.39 -5.26 -2.92
C PRO A 254 12.98 -5.83 -2.79
N ALA A 255 12.33 -5.64 -1.66
CA ALA A 255 11.03 -6.24 -1.34
C ALA A 255 9.85 -5.43 -1.89
N MET A 256 8.73 -6.12 -2.15
CA MET A 256 7.53 -5.55 -2.77
C MET A 256 6.27 -5.79 -1.93
N ILE A 257 6.43 -6.33 -0.71
CA ILE A 257 5.34 -6.56 0.25
C ILE A 257 5.60 -5.75 1.53
N GLU A 258 4.53 -5.26 2.12
CA GLU A 258 4.55 -4.29 3.22
C GLU A 258 5.43 -4.74 4.41
N PRO A 259 5.29 -5.98 4.95
CA PRO A 259 6.15 -6.39 6.08
C PRO A 259 7.64 -6.32 5.73
N SER A 260 7.99 -6.70 4.50
CA SER A 260 9.42 -6.79 4.13
C SER A 260 10.02 -5.42 3.81
N PHE A 261 9.35 -4.58 2.99
CA PHE A 261 9.96 -3.29 2.65
C PHE A 261 9.89 -2.28 3.81
N ILE A 262 8.96 -2.43 4.74
CA ILE A 262 8.87 -1.53 5.91
C ILE A 262 9.94 -1.90 6.95
N THR A 263 10.11 -3.21 7.25
CA THR A 263 10.93 -3.65 8.39
C THR A 263 12.25 -4.32 8.01
N ASN A 264 12.55 -4.54 6.72
CA ASN A 264 13.75 -5.25 6.25
C ASN A 264 14.49 -4.48 5.15
N THR A 265 14.55 -3.14 5.25
CA THR A 265 15.31 -2.32 4.31
C THR A 265 16.69 -2.02 4.90
N TYR A 266 17.74 -2.45 4.21
CA TYR A 266 19.13 -2.33 4.67
C TYR A 266 19.96 -1.37 3.80
N GLY A 267 19.42 -0.94 2.68
CA GLY A 267 20.16 -0.11 1.73
C GLY A 267 20.11 1.39 2.07
N UNK A 268 21.17 1.90 2.18
CA UNK A 268 21.20 3.20 2.25
C UNK A 268 21.11 3.70 0.91
N PHE A 269 20.22 4.63 0.62
CA PHE A 269 19.94 5.20 -0.70
C PHE A 269 21.11 6.01 -1.23
N LEU A 270 21.73 6.77 -0.36
CA LEU A 270 22.89 7.62 -0.71
C LEU A 270 24.17 6.82 -1.01
N GLU A 271 24.24 5.57 -0.56
CA GLU A 271 25.37 4.67 -0.83
C GLU A 271 25.18 3.83 -2.09
N GLY A 272 24.13 4.11 -2.84
CA GLY A 272 23.81 3.41 -4.09
C GLY A 272 23.08 2.07 -3.94
N UNK A 273 22.54 1.61 -2.85
CA UNK A 273 21.80 0.58 -2.63
C UNK A 273 20.47 0.73 -3.08
N UNK A 274 20.17 1.18 -4.26
CA UNK A 274 19.05 1.33 -4.90
C UNK A 274 18.84 0.17 -5.76
N TYR A 275 17.67 -0.23 -5.94
CA TYR A 275 17.23 -1.33 -6.80
C TYR A 275 16.34 -0.76 -7.90
N PHE A 276 16.68 -1.01 -9.14
CA PHE A 276 15.81 -0.65 -10.26
C PHE A 276 14.69 -1.68 -10.38
N GLY A 277 13.49 -1.26 -10.85
CA GLY A 277 12.38 -2.15 -11.05
C GLY A 277 11.30 -1.56 -11.94
N PHE A 278 10.29 -2.36 -12.22
CA PHE A 278 9.09 -1.93 -12.93
C PHE A 278 7.84 -2.61 -12.36
N ASN A 279 6.73 -1.91 -12.48
CA ASN A 279 5.40 -2.46 -12.19
C ASN A 279 4.55 -2.35 -13.46
N UNK A 280 3.77 -3.38 -13.79
CA UNK A 280 2.94 -3.40 -14.81
C UNK A 280 1.67 -3.74 -14.32
N SER A 281 0.63 -3.07 -14.68
CA SER A 281 -0.74 -3.48 -14.30
C SER A 281 -1.72 -3.40 -15.46
N ARG A 282 -2.69 -4.29 -15.44
CA ARG A 282 -3.76 -4.37 -16.46
C ARG A 282 -5.10 -4.64 -15.79
N VAL A 283 -6.14 -3.96 -16.27
CA VAL A 283 -7.51 -4.13 -15.79
C VAL A 283 -8.32 -4.95 -16.80
N PHE A 284 -9.19 -5.82 -16.26
CA PHE A 284 -10.13 -6.65 -17.01
C PHE A 284 -11.53 -6.40 -16.44
N ASN A 285 -12.45 -5.96 -17.29
CA ASN A 285 -13.85 -5.82 -16.91
C ASN A 285 -14.52 -7.18 -17.05
N LEU A 286 -14.99 -7.78 -15.97
CA LEU A 286 -15.61 -9.11 -15.94
C LEU A 286 -17.13 -9.05 -16.11
N LYS A 287 -17.72 -7.87 -16.10
CA LYS A 287 -19.13 -7.69 -16.37
C LYS A 287 -19.33 -7.53 -17.89
N LYS A 288 -20.10 -8.44 -18.48
CA LYS A 288 -20.61 -8.29 -19.86
C LYS A 288 -21.74 -7.26 -19.91
#